data_12197d651086f6683395ab478ad1b7d8
#
_entry.id   12197d651086f6683395ab478ad1b7d8
#
_cell.length_a   1.000
_cell.length_b   1.000
_cell.length_c   1.000
_cell.angle_alpha   90.00
_cell.angle_beta   90.00
_cell.angle_gamma   90.00
#
_symmetry.space_group_name_H-M   'P 1'
#
loop_
_entity.id
_entity.type
_entity.pdbx_description
1 polymer ?
#
loop_
_entity_poly.entity_id
_entity_poly.type
_entity_poly.pdbx_seq_one_letter_code
_entity_poly.pdbx_strand_id
1 'polypeptide(L)'
;MTNKPRILSASTPAGRRHKTDVKNLPDRRDLELAWARAKLDRPERCFITYPYLLSWIETDLNSWLNRLQTRIGQGYSPSACQICYAPKPNWMVRPGGVIEIADEVVFNAIVGRYHTEIWNTIGWSQGDPDVANQFQRESVGPRWIHSDFRVWNEWREKSLDKLKNDVQFVVFADIAAFYENIDLQRLRSDLLSAGPATEAVDLLNTLLARWAHPRGKGIPHGYSASDILAKIYMTPVDCALQNAGFRHLRYVDDIRIFCRDSLEAQRALLKLNDLLRNRGLNLQSAKTEIVRIDQARRRIDGIAPVIENLNEQLKKELRSLYASTGGYGRLSDIDNVLAAHPDAPPPEVLERAFRDNFSVTADQEFDKTLLHYLLTRLGRTKSRIAVPFCLSLLTHRPDETEAALRYFSDVDLSKVRARSLLDYAGSSDAIYDYQLYQIVRWFWEQKLFPEKLLDLCRRWAFDRNRDPWLRSYCIAILGKSGDDSDLEMIESQYTGIPTEAEKAECVMVLVRLERGRRNAFYGRIKGDGKLVAFAIQFVKQAPI
;
A
#
# COMPACT_ATOMS: atom_id res chain seq x y z
N MET A 1 29.62 0.41 -68.01
CA MET A 1 30.63 0.70 -66.96
C MET A 1 29.85 1.16 -65.74
N THR A 2 29.60 0.26 -64.80
CA THR A 2 28.74 0.43 -63.66
C THR A 2 29.60 0.66 -62.41
N ASN A 3 29.56 1.87 -61.83
CA ASN A 3 30.21 2.19 -60.56
C ASN A 3 29.28 1.79 -59.41
N LYS A 4 29.70 0.81 -58.59
CA LYS A 4 29.12 0.51 -57.28
C LYS A 4 29.76 1.37 -56.20
N PRO A 5 29.03 1.98 -55.26
CA PRO A 5 29.64 2.64 -54.11
C PRO A 5 30.09 1.65 -53.08
N ARG A 6 31.33 1.83 -52.55
CA ARG A 6 31.90 1.12 -51.43
C ARG A 6 31.18 1.53 -50.13
N ILE A 7 30.66 0.54 -49.40
CA ILE A 7 30.16 0.71 -48.04
C ILE A 7 31.38 0.67 -47.10
N LEU A 8 31.68 1.82 -46.49
CA LEU A 8 32.62 1.93 -45.38
C LEU A 8 31.95 1.38 -44.12
N SER A 9 32.46 0.29 -43.60
CA SER A 9 32.10 -0.25 -42.27
C SER A 9 32.63 0.70 -41.19
N ALA A 10 31.72 1.44 -40.55
CA ALA A 10 32.04 2.20 -39.35
C ALA A 10 32.22 1.21 -38.18
N SER A 11 33.45 1.06 -37.72
CA SER A 11 33.77 0.38 -36.46
C SER A 11 33.24 1.23 -35.32
N THR A 12 32.24 0.72 -34.61
CA THR A 12 31.73 1.29 -33.35
C THR A 12 32.86 1.27 -32.33
N PRO A 13 33.22 2.40 -31.69
CA PRO A 13 34.22 2.37 -30.63
C PRO A 13 33.62 1.63 -29.43
N ALA A 14 34.31 0.61 -28.97
CA ALA A 14 34.04 -0.09 -27.73
C ALA A 14 33.96 0.92 -26.58
N GLY A 15 32.75 1.14 -26.06
CA GLY A 15 32.51 2.05 -24.95
C GLY A 15 33.42 1.67 -23.78
N ARG A 16 34.25 2.62 -23.34
CA ARG A 16 34.95 2.53 -22.07
C ARG A 16 33.88 2.35 -20.99
N ARG A 17 33.81 1.15 -20.38
CA ARG A 17 33.08 0.95 -19.14
C ARG A 17 33.73 1.88 -18.12
N HIS A 18 33.07 2.99 -17.78
CA HIS A 18 33.44 3.79 -16.62
C HIS A 18 33.49 2.84 -15.44
N LYS A 19 34.62 2.75 -14.74
CA LYS A 19 34.69 2.10 -13.43
C LYS A 19 33.73 2.86 -12.53
N THR A 20 32.58 2.26 -12.22
CA THR A 20 31.62 2.79 -11.27
C THR A 20 32.34 2.99 -9.95
N ASP A 21 32.29 4.18 -9.37
CA ASP A 21 32.88 4.42 -8.05
C ASP A 21 32.00 3.75 -7.01
N VAL A 22 32.38 2.56 -6.60
CA VAL A 22 31.62 1.67 -5.69
C VAL A 22 31.34 2.34 -4.34
N LYS A 23 32.11 3.37 -3.96
CA LYS A 23 31.94 4.12 -2.71
C LYS A 23 30.60 4.87 -2.64
N ASN A 24 30.04 5.24 -3.78
CA ASN A 24 28.79 5.98 -3.89
C ASN A 24 27.54 5.08 -3.96
N LEU A 25 27.73 3.77 -4.08
CA LEU A 25 26.63 2.79 -4.11
C LEU A 25 26.33 2.25 -2.70
N PRO A 26 25.11 1.70 -2.47
CA PRO A 26 24.76 1.12 -1.18
C PRO A 26 25.77 0.06 -0.72
N ASP A 27 26.19 0.16 0.52
CA ASP A 27 27.05 -0.79 1.18
C ASP A 27 26.26 -1.84 1.99
N ARG A 28 26.95 -2.69 2.73
CA ARG A 28 26.33 -3.76 3.52
C ARG A 28 25.38 -3.20 4.61
N ARG A 29 25.74 -2.12 5.25
CA ARG A 29 24.92 -1.50 6.33
C ARG A 29 23.65 -0.89 5.76
N ASP A 30 23.73 -0.25 4.59
CA ASP A 30 22.57 0.27 3.87
C ASP A 30 21.58 -0.85 3.54
N LEU A 31 22.09 -2.02 3.09
CA LEU A 31 21.27 -3.18 2.76
C LEU A 31 20.60 -3.82 3.98
N GLU A 32 21.31 -3.88 5.12
CA GLU A 32 20.73 -4.37 6.39
C GLU A 32 19.57 -3.49 6.86
N LEU A 33 19.76 -2.18 6.82
CA LEU A 33 18.70 -1.23 7.17
C LEU A 33 17.54 -1.27 6.16
N ALA A 34 17.85 -1.40 4.87
CA ALA A 34 16.85 -1.53 3.81
C ALA A 34 16.03 -2.82 3.95
N TRP A 35 16.64 -3.94 4.34
CA TRP A 35 15.92 -5.15 4.67
C TRP A 35 14.94 -4.95 5.82
N ALA A 36 15.37 -4.29 6.90
CA ALA A 36 14.51 -4.00 8.04
C ALA A 36 13.33 -3.08 7.64
N ARG A 37 13.54 -2.13 6.71
CA ARG A 37 12.49 -1.28 6.12
C ARG A 37 11.51 -2.09 5.29
N ALA A 38 11.99 -2.94 4.40
CA ALA A 38 11.14 -3.81 3.57
C ALA A 38 10.26 -4.74 4.42
N LYS A 39 10.76 -5.24 5.55
CA LYS A 39 9.98 -6.03 6.50
C LYS A 39 8.83 -5.26 7.13
N LEU A 40 8.97 -3.98 7.36
CA LEU A 40 7.90 -3.10 7.86
C LEU A 40 6.91 -2.71 6.74
N ASP A 41 7.43 -2.33 5.57
CA ASP A 41 6.60 -1.86 4.46
C ASP A 41 5.66 -2.95 3.94
N ARG A 42 6.14 -4.20 3.83
CA ARG A 42 5.38 -5.27 3.20
C ARG A 42 4.02 -5.53 3.84
N PRO A 43 3.87 -5.73 5.16
CA PRO A 43 2.56 -5.94 5.77
C PRO A 43 1.71 -4.67 5.86
N GLU A 44 2.35 -3.49 5.94
CA GLU A 44 1.66 -2.23 6.22
C GLU A 44 1.26 -1.45 4.93
N ARG A 45 2.02 -1.60 3.85
CA ARG A 45 1.96 -0.71 2.69
C ARG A 45 1.89 -1.40 1.33
N CYS A 46 2.56 -2.56 1.18
CA CYS A 46 2.61 -3.25 -0.11
C CYS A 46 1.28 -3.91 -0.44
N PHE A 47 0.86 -3.80 -1.70
CA PHE A 47 -0.37 -4.45 -2.18
C PHE A 47 -0.33 -5.96 -2.00
N ILE A 48 0.84 -6.56 -2.25
CA ILE A 48 1.00 -8.01 -2.28
C ILE A 48 2.06 -8.48 -1.30
N THR A 49 1.71 -9.52 -0.55
CA THR A 49 2.63 -10.32 0.27
C THR A 49 2.61 -11.78 -0.20
N TYR A 50 3.62 -12.55 0.16
CA TYR A 50 3.69 -13.99 -0.05
C TYR A 50 3.77 -14.71 1.29
N PRO A 51 3.22 -15.94 1.45
CA PRO A 51 3.10 -16.61 2.75
C PRO A 51 4.41 -16.78 3.51
N TYR A 52 5.49 -17.14 2.81
CA TYR A 52 6.76 -17.53 3.44
C TYR A 52 7.99 -16.75 2.98
N LEU A 53 7.84 -15.78 2.06
CA LEU A 53 8.96 -15.12 1.36
C LEU A 53 10.03 -14.55 2.32
N LEU A 54 9.61 -13.82 3.34
CA LEU A 54 10.54 -13.21 4.29
C LEU A 54 11.26 -14.28 5.13
N SER A 55 10.53 -15.32 5.56
CA SER A 55 11.09 -16.42 6.34
C SER A 55 12.16 -17.19 5.58
N TRP A 56 11.98 -17.42 4.28
CA TRP A 56 13.01 -18.09 3.46
C TRP A 56 14.32 -17.28 3.42
N ILE A 57 14.21 -15.98 3.19
CA ILE A 57 15.39 -15.10 3.09
C ILE A 57 16.09 -15.00 4.44
N GLU A 58 15.35 -14.94 5.54
CA GLU A 58 15.90 -14.88 6.90
C GLU A 58 16.69 -16.14 7.30
N THR A 59 16.45 -17.28 6.65
CA THR A 59 17.20 -18.51 6.88
C THR A 59 18.71 -18.32 6.64
N ASP A 60 19.10 -17.50 5.65
CA ASP A 60 20.49 -17.17 5.36
C ASP A 60 20.62 -15.72 4.86
N LEU A 61 20.11 -14.79 5.66
CA LEU A 61 20.07 -13.37 5.34
C LEU A 61 21.46 -12.80 5.03
N ASN A 62 22.47 -13.23 5.79
CA ASN A 62 23.84 -12.75 5.59
C ASN A 62 24.38 -13.08 4.19
N SER A 63 24.25 -14.32 3.74
CA SER A 63 24.67 -14.72 2.40
C SER A 63 23.84 -14.04 1.31
N TRP A 64 22.54 -13.83 1.57
CA TRP A 64 21.66 -13.17 0.62
C TRP A 64 22.04 -11.70 0.41
N LEU A 65 22.26 -10.94 1.50
CA LEU A 65 22.69 -9.54 1.43
C LEU A 65 24.11 -9.40 0.83
N ASN A 66 25.04 -10.30 1.12
CA ASN A 66 26.39 -10.29 0.51
C ASN A 66 26.31 -10.48 -1.01
N ARG A 67 25.47 -11.42 -1.47
CA ARG A 67 25.23 -11.60 -2.91
C ARG A 67 24.60 -10.37 -3.55
N LEU A 68 23.66 -9.72 -2.84
CA LEU A 68 23.02 -8.51 -3.32
C LEU A 68 24.04 -7.37 -3.48
N GLN A 69 24.90 -7.17 -2.48
CA GLN A 69 26.01 -6.21 -2.54
C GLN A 69 26.96 -6.48 -3.72
N THR A 70 27.31 -7.74 -3.94
CA THR A 70 28.15 -8.15 -5.08
C THR A 70 27.48 -7.81 -6.41
N ARG A 71 26.17 -8.09 -6.56
CA ARG A 71 25.41 -7.74 -7.78
C ARG A 71 25.38 -6.24 -8.03
N ILE A 72 25.24 -5.41 -6.98
CA ILE A 72 25.28 -3.95 -7.09
C ILE A 72 26.64 -3.50 -7.64
N GLY A 73 27.75 -4.03 -7.10
CA GLY A 73 29.11 -3.70 -7.56
C GLY A 73 29.43 -4.18 -8.98
N GLN A 74 28.74 -5.21 -9.47
CA GLN A 74 28.92 -5.77 -10.82
C GLN A 74 27.99 -5.18 -11.89
N GLY A 75 27.10 -4.26 -11.53
CA GLY A 75 26.07 -3.73 -12.39
C GLY A 75 24.73 -4.42 -12.15
N TYR A 76 23.92 -3.83 -11.29
CA TYR A 76 22.62 -4.37 -10.90
C TYR A 76 21.62 -4.34 -12.06
N SER A 77 20.97 -5.47 -12.30
CA SER A 77 19.85 -5.58 -13.25
C SER A 77 18.58 -5.94 -12.50
N PRO A 78 17.58 -5.04 -12.46
CA PRO A 78 16.31 -5.29 -11.78
C PRO A 78 15.38 -6.19 -12.56
N SER A 79 14.50 -6.88 -11.84
CA SER A 79 13.39 -7.64 -12.39
C SER A 79 12.31 -6.72 -12.96
N ALA A 80 11.40 -7.26 -13.77
CA ALA A 80 10.23 -6.51 -14.20
C ALA A 80 9.25 -6.32 -13.03
N CYS A 81 8.61 -5.15 -12.97
CA CYS A 81 7.50 -4.93 -12.06
C CYS A 81 6.25 -5.64 -12.59
N GLN A 82 5.56 -6.37 -11.72
CA GLN A 82 4.23 -6.89 -12.01
C GLN A 82 3.18 -5.86 -11.58
N ILE A 83 2.06 -5.81 -12.27
CA ILE A 83 0.98 -4.86 -11.95
C ILE A 83 -0.18 -5.61 -11.31
N CYS A 84 -0.55 -5.16 -10.12
CA CYS A 84 -1.74 -5.59 -9.41
C CYS A 84 -2.84 -4.55 -9.61
N TYR A 85 -4.03 -4.97 -10.01
CA TYR A 85 -5.17 -4.08 -10.20
C TYR A 85 -6.08 -4.06 -8.97
N ALA A 86 -5.82 -3.13 -8.04
CA ALA A 86 -6.65 -2.95 -6.86
C ALA A 86 -7.92 -2.15 -7.21
N PRO A 87 -9.13 -2.63 -6.83
CA PRO A 87 -10.38 -1.93 -7.08
C PRO A 87 -10.41 -0.53 -6.47
N LYS A 88 -11.08 0.40 -7.18
CA LYS A 88 -11.45 1.75 -6.74
C LYS A 88 -12.97 1.93 -6.88
N PRO A 89 -13.55 2.98 -6.26
CA PRO A 89 -14.94 3.34 -6.51
C PRO A 89 -15.25 3.43 -8.01
N ASN A 90 -16.52 3.21 -8.36
CA ASN A 90 -17.02 3.26 -9.74
C ASN A 90 -16.35 2.25 -10.69
N TRP A 91 -16.00 1.07 -10.18
CA TRP A 91 -15.41 -0.05 -10.94
C TRP A 91 -14.07 0.27 -11.60
N MET A 92 -13.46 1.37 -11.20
CA MET A 92 -12.10 1.73 -11.63
C MET A 92 -11.07 0.86 -10.90
N VAL A 93 -9.83 0.90 -11.38
CA VAL A 93 -8.72 0.19 -10.75
C VAL A 93 -7.55 1.14 -10.47
N ARG A 94 -6.78 0.80 -9.43
CA ARG A 94 -5.48 1.40 -9.14
C ARG A 94 -4.40 0.37 -9.51
N PRO A 95 -3.50 0.67 -10.45
CA PRO A 95 -2.36 -0.20 -10.70
C PRO A 95 -1.36 -0.08 -9.53
N GLY A 96 -1.22 -1.16 -8.77
CA GLY A 96 -0.21 -1.30 -7.73
C GLY A 96 1.04 -1.97 -8.30
N GLY A 97 2.21 -1.38 -8.09
CA GLY A 97 3.47 -2.01 -8.49
C GLY A 97 3.85 -3.14 -7.54
N VAL A 98 4.11 -4.33 -8.07
CA VAL A 98 4.63 -5.48 -7.30
C VAL A 98 6.06 -5.74 -7.75
N ILE A 99 7.03 -5.25 -6.98
CA ILE A 99 8.46 -5.42 -7.24
C ILE A 99 9.03 -6.59 -6.43
N GLU A 100 10.07 -7.21 -6.96
CA GLU A 100 10.75 -8.29 -6.26
C GLU A 100 11.45 -7.78 -4.99
N ILE A 101 11.52 -8.63 -3.97
CA ILE A 101 12.09 -8.27 -2.66
C ILE A 101 13.56 -7.81 -2.75
N ALA A 102 14.35 -8.37 -3.66
CA ALA A 102 15.73 -7.96 -3.89
C ALA A 102 15.79 -6.53 -4.43
N ASP A 103 14.92 -6.20 -5.37
CA ASP A 103 14.80 -4.88 -5.97
C ASP A 103 14.29 -3.85 -4.96
N GLU A 104 13.32 -4.23 -4.12
CA GLU A 104 12.81 -3.39 -3.03
C GLU A 104 13.91 -3.04 -2.02
N VAL A 105 14.74 -4.02 -1.64
CA VAL A 105 15.85 -3.77 -0.72
C VAL A 105 16.91 -2.86 -1.34
N VAL A 106 17.24 -3.03 -2.62
CA VAL A 106 18.16 -2.12 -3.34
C VAL A 106 17.56 -0.72 -3.44
N PHE A 107 16.27 -0.61 -3.74
CA PHE A 107 15.54 0.65 -3.80
C PHE A 107 15.59 1.40 -2.46
N ASN A 108 15.21 0.74 -1.37
CA ASN A 108 15.26 1.29 -0.03
C ASN A 108 16.70 1.64 0.41
N ALA A 109 17.70 0.86 -0.01
CA ALA A 109 19.09 1.11 0.31
C ALA A 109 19.62 2.37 -0.37
N ILE A 110 19.29 2.58 -1.67
CA ILE A 110 19.72 3.78 -2.39
C ILE A 110 19.10 5.02 -1.76
N VAL A 111 17.78 5.06 -1.56
CA VAL A 111 17.09 6.20 -0.97
C VAL A 111 17.57 6.45 0.47
N GLY A 112 17.79 5.38 1.23
CA GLY A 112 18.25 5.47 2.62
C GLY A 112 19.68 5.96 2.78
N ARG A 113 20.59 5.63 1.86
CA ARG A 113 21.99 6.09 1.87
C ARG A 113 22.09 7.61 1.77
N TYR A 114 21.21 8.23 1.00
CA TYR A 114 21.17 9.66 0.78
C TYR A 114 20.09 10.37 1.61
N HIS A 115 19.77 9.80 2.75
CA HIS A 115 18.76 10.34 3.66
C HIS A 115 19.01 11.79 4.05
N THR A 116 20.25 12.18 4.36
CA THR A 116 20.63 13.53 4.79
C THR A 116 20.45 14.55 3.68
N GLU A 117 20.91 14.23 2.47
CA GLU A 117 20.79 15.09 1.29
C GLU A 117 19.31 15.30 0.92
N ILE A 118 18.54 14.21 0.97
CA ILE A 118 17.08 14.25 0.74
C ILE A 118 16.41 15.11 1.82
N TRP A 119 16.75 14.91 3.10
CA TRP A 119 16.21 15.72 4.19
C TRP A 119 16.52 17.20 4.00
N ASN A 120 17.73 17.56 3.63
CA ASN A 120 18.12 18.95 3.37
C ASN A 120 17.26 19.60 2.27
N THR A 121 16.74 18.80 1.35
CA THR A 121 15.88 19.27 0.25
C THR A 121 14.42 19.41 0.67
N ILE A 122 13.86 18.42 1.40
CA ILE A 122 12.42 18.36 1.69
C ILE A 122 12.07 18.71 3.14
N GLY A 123 13.05 18.78 4.04
CA GLY A 123 12.81 18.95 5.49
C GLY A 123 12.07 20.23 5.86
N TRP A 124 12.25 21.30 5.08
CA TRP A 124 11.57 22.59 5.28
C TRP A 124 10.05 22.51 5.12
N SER A 125 9.55 21.59 4.29
CA SER A 125 8.12 21.43 4.00
C SER A 125 7.41 20.44 4.92
N GLN A 126 8.17 19.68 5.74
CA GLN A 126 7.57 18.63 6.57
C GLN A 126 6.61 19.22 7.60
N GLY A 127 5.35 18.77 7.54
CA GLY A 127 4.27 19.23 8.38
C GLY A 127 3.55 20.49 7.88
N ASP A 128 4.21 21.39 7.14
CA ASP A 128 3.63 22.58 6.50
C ASP A 128 4.58 23.06 5.37
N PRO A 129 4.22 23.04 4.09
CA PRO A 129 2.88 22.65 3.56
C PRO A 129 2.65 21.15 3.38
N ASP A 130 3.67 20.29 3.41
CA ASP A 130 3.55 18.86 3.14
C ASP A 130 3.27 18.08 4.44
N VAL A 131 2.02 17.65 4.63
CA VAL A 131 1.56 16.99 5.86
C VAL A 131 1.68 15.47 5.78
N ALA A 132 1.54 14.89 4.60
CA ALA A 132 1.51 13.43 4.43
C ALA A 132 2.88 12.77 4.64
N ASN A 133 2.87 11.48 4.98
CA ASN A 133 4.08 10.64 4.98
C ASN A 133 5.30 11.34 5.58
N GLN A 134 5.19 11.81 6.82
CA GLN A 134 6.22 12.63 7.47
C GLN A 134 7.57 11.92 7.49
N PHE A 135 8.52 12.43 6.71
CA PHE A 135 9.89 11.92 6.64
C PHE A 135 10.67 12.34 7.87
N GLN A 136 11.36 11.42 8.51
CA GLN A 136 12.07 11.70 9.75
C GLN A 136 13.44 12.33 9.47
N ARG A 137 13.83 13.31 10.31
CA ARG A 137 15.15 13.95 10.22
C ARG A 137 16.30 12.96 10.44
N GLU A 138 16.14 12.05 11.40
CA GLU A 138 17.16 11.07 11.75
C GLU A 138 16.70 9.67 11.36
N SER A 139 17.47 9.02 10.51
CA SER A 139 17.21 7.64 10.07
C SER A 139 17.98 6.65 10.94
N VAL A 140 17.71 6.63 12.24
CA VAL A 140 18.39 5.72 13.18
C VAL A 140 17.79 4.31 13.14
N GLY A 141 16.60 4.15 12.59
CA GLY A 141 15.85 2.89 12.60
C GLY A 141 15.20 2.54 11.26
N PRO A 142 14.52 1.41 11.23
CA PRO A 142 13.82 0.95 10.02
C PRO A 142 12.62 1.83 9.66
N ARG A 143 11.97 2.51 10.63
CA ARG A 143 10.86 3.42 10.36
C ARG A 143 11.41 4.82 10.04
N TRP A 144 11.28 5.23 8.80
CA TRP A 144 11.74 6.53 8.29
C TRP A 144 10.63 7.46 7.83
N ILE A 145 9.39 6.95 7.80
CA ILE A 145 8.18 7.70 7.50
C ILE A 145 7.14 7.46 8.59
N HIS A 146 6.43 8.52 8.97
CA HIS A 146 5.19 8.45 9.73
C HIS A 146 4.00 8.69 8.80
N SER A 147 3.07 7.73 8.76
CA SER A 147 1.88 7.75 7.89
C SER A 147 0.64 7.20 8.59
N ASP A 148 0.59 7.33 9.91
CA ASP A 148 -0.51 6.82 10.72
C ASP A 148 -1.73 7.77 10.76
N PHE A 149 -2.78 7.36 11.45
CA PHE A 149 -4.01 8.15 11.62
C PHE A 149 -3.77 9.53 12.24
N ARG A 150 -2.69 9.71 13.02
CA ARG A 150 -2.32 11.02 13.61
C ARG A 150 -1.96 12.01 12.53
N VAL A 151 -1.27 11.60 11.47
CA VAL A 151 -0.92 12.46 10.33
C VAL A 151 -2.17 12.93 9.58
N TRP A 152 -3.19 12.05 9.47
CA TRP A 152 -4.47 12.43 8.86
C TRP A 152 -5.25 13.43 9.73
N ASN A 153 -5.28 13.24 11.05
CA ASN A 153 -5.86 14.22 11.99
C ASN A 153 -5.12 15.55 11.93
N GLU A 154 -3.80 15.52 11.88
CA GLU A 154 -2.96 16.72 11.73
C GLU A 154 -3.28 17.47 10.43
N TRP A 155 -3.49 16.77 9.31
CA TRP A 155 -3.95 17.32 8.04
C TRP A 155 -5.30 18.07 8.18
N ARG A 156 -6.25 17.47 8.89
CA ARG A 156 -7.55 18.07 9.18
C ARG A 156 -7.38 19.31 10.08
N GLU A 157 -6.72 19.18 11.21
CA GLU A 157 -6.54 20.26 12.20
C GLU A 157 -5.80 21.45 11.60
N LYS A 158 -4.69 21.24 10.90
CA LYS A 158 -3.96 22.30 10.21
C LYS A 158 -4.80 22.98 9.15
N SER A 159 -5.62 22.22 8.41
CA SER A 159 -6.52 22.81 7.42
C SER A 159 -7.59 23.70 8.09
N LEU A 160 -8.17 23.27 9.22
CA LEU A 160 -9.12 24.08 9.98
C LEU A 160 -8.46 25.33 10.59
N ASP A 161 -7.23 25.20 11.04
CA ASP A 161 -6.46 26.35 11.55
C ASP A 161 -6.19 27.39 10.46
N LYS A 162 -5.83 26.95 9.25
CA LYS A 162 -5.67 27.84 8.08
C LYS A 162 -6.94 28.55 7.65
N LEU A 163 -8.15 28.05 8.03
CA LEU A 163 -9.43 28.74 7.76
C LEU A 163 -9.68 29.94 8.69
N LYS A 164 -8.85 30.15 9.69
CA LYS A 164 -8.95 31.31 10.57
C LYS A 164 -8.51 32.58 9.84
N ASN A 165 -8.94 33.73 10.34
CA ASN A 165 -8.62 35.08 9.86
C ASN A 165 -9.31 35.46 8.53
N ASP A 166 -8.54 35.79 7.50
CA ASP A 166 -8.97 36.45 6.27
C ASP A 166 -9.40 35.50 5.13
N VAL A 167 -9.43 34.19 5.36
CA VAL A 167 -9.80 33.21 4.34
C VAL A 167 -11.30 33.21 4.08
N GLN A 168 -11.68 33.35 2.80
CA GLN A 168 -13.06 33.29 2.34
C GLN A 168 -13.32 32.17 1.34
N PHE A 169 -12.26 31.68 0.67
CA PHE A 169 -12.33 30.62 -0.32
C PHE A 169 -11.20 29.61 -0.12
N VAL A 170 -11.48 28.35 -0.46
CA VAL A 170 -10.49 27.28 -0.49
C VAL A 170 -10.54 26.60 -1.86
N VAL A 171 -9.36 26.45 -2.48
CA VAL A 171 -9.20 25.57 -3.63
C VAL A 171 -8.93 24.17 -3.11
N PHE A 172 -9.76 23.21 -3.47
CA PHE A 172 -9.47 21.79 -3.35
C PHE A 172 -9.01 21.29 -4.70
N ALA A 173 -7.88 20.60 -4.73
CA ALA A 173 -7.30 20.07 -5.96
C ALA A 173 -6.72 18.68 -5.71
N ASP A 174 -6.90 17.78 -6.67
CA ASP A 174 -6.41 16.39 -6.63
C ASP A 174 -5.61 16.14 -7.91
N ILE A 175 -4.43 15.48 -7.79
CA ILE A 175 -3.58 15.19 -8.95
C ILE A 175 -4.00 13.83 -9.52
N ALA A 176 -4.37 13.81 -10.80
CA ALA A 176 -4.79 12.59 -11.49
C ALA A 176 -3.64 11.61 -11.63
N ALA A 177 -3.82 10.37 -11.13
CA ALA A 177 -2.86 9.27 -11.27
C ALA A 177 -1.41 9.70 -10.92
N PHE A 178 -1.24 10.29 -9.74
CA PHE A 178 -0.01 11.00 -9.36
C PHE A 178 1.25 10.14 -9.52
N TYR A 179 1.33 8.99 -8.84
CA TYR A 179 2.49 8.09 -8.90
C TYR A 179 2.76 7.57 -10.31
N GLU A 180 1.72 7.34 -11.10
CA GLU A 180 1.79 6.83 -12.48
C GLU A 180 2.32 7.86 -13.48
N ASN A 181 2.18 9.17 -13.16
CA ASN A 181 2.55 10.29 -14.03
C ASN A 181 3.87 10.97 -13.65
N ILE A 182 4.55 10.54 -12.60
CA ILE A 182 5.88 11.08 -12.24
C ILE A 182 6.85 10.84 -13.40
N ASP A 183 7.37 11.92 -13.97
CA ASP A 183 8.35 11.89 -15.06
C ASP A 183 9.72 11.53 -14.52
N LEU A 184 10.29 10.40 -14.97
CA LEU A 184 11.54 9.87 -14.44
C LEU A 184 12.77 10.73 -14.78
N GLN A 185 12.76 11.46 -15.91
CA GLN A 185 13.86 12.36 -16.25
C GLN A 185 13.88 13.58 -15.35
N ARG A 186 12.70 14.15 -15.06
CA ARG A 186 12.56 15.26 -14.11
C ARG A 186 12.91 14.81 -12.70
N LEU A 187 12.43 13.67 -12.26
CA LEU A 187 12.79 13.12 -10.95
C LEU A 187 14.31 12.90 -10.84
N ARG A 188 14.95 12.37 -11.89
CA ARG A 188 16.40 12.23 -11.94
C ARG A 188 17.12 13.57 -11.79
N SER A 189 16.64 14.62 -12.47
CA SER A 189 17.20 15.97 -12.37
C SER A 189 17.03 16.55 -10.96
N ASP A 190 15.86 16.39 -10.36
CA ASP A 190 15.57 16.84 -8.98
C ASP A 190 16.48 16.13 -7.96
N LEU A 191 16.68 14.82 -8.11
CA LEU A 191 17.58 14.04 -7.26
C LEU A 191 19.03 14.49 -7.36
N LEU A 192 19.54 14.70 -8.56
CA LEU A 192 20.90 15.22 -8.75
C LEU A 192 21.06 16.62 -8.11
N SER A 193 20.03 17.45 -8.20
CA SER A 193 20.02 18.77 -7.56
C SER A 193 19.93 18.70 -6.03
N ALA A 194 19.35 17.63 -5.48
CA ALA A 194 19.25 17.38 -4.05
C ALA A 194 20.58 16.90 -3.41
N GLY A 195 21.56 16.45 -4.22
CA GLY A 195 22.92 16.14 -3.78
C GLY A 195 23.37 14.67 -3.80
N PRO A 196 22.49 13.65 -3.99
CA PRO A 196 22.93 12.28 -4.17
C PRO A 196 23.93 12.12 -5.33
N ALA A 197 24.88 11.20 -5.16
CA ALA A 197 25.90 10.95 -6.17
C ALA A 197 25.28 10.39 -7.47
N THR A 198 25.85 10.78 -8.61
CA THR A 198 25.36 10.42 -9.94
C THR A 198 25.20 8.91 -10.12
N GLU A 199 26.16 8.12 -9.65
CA GLU A 199 26.14 6.65 -9.76
C GLU A 199 24.94 6.03 -9.04
N ALA A 200 24.59 6.58 -7.88
CA ALA A 200 23.42 6.12 -7.12
C ALA A 200 22.11 6.52 -7.80
N VAL A 201 22.05 7.75 -8.31
CA VAL A 201 20.88 8.25 -9.07
C VAL A 201 20.70 7.45 -10.37
N ASP A 202 21.79 7.08 -11.04
CA ASP A 202 21.72 6.25 -12.26
C ASP A 202 21.28 4.82 -11.95
N LEU A 203 21.74 4.24 -10.85
CA LEU A 203 21.24 2.93 -10.38
C LEU A 203 19.75 3.01 -10.06
N LEU A 204 19.32 4.04 -9.32
CA LEU A 204 17.89 4.27 -9.02
C LEU A 204 17.07 4.43 -10.29
N ASN A 205 17.57 5.24 -11.25
CA ASN A 205 16.88 5.42 -12.53
C ASN A 205 16.79 4.11 -13.33
N THR A 206 17.78 3.23 -13.23
CA THR A 206 17.75 1.90 -13.85
C THR A 206 16.61 1.03 -13.28
N LEU A 207 16.42 1.05 -11.95
CA LEU A 207 15.30 0.37 -11.29
C LEU A 207 13.96 0.97 -11.76
N LEU A 208 13.79 2.27 -11.63
CA LEU A 208 12.54 2.95 -11.96
C LEU A 208 12.18 2.82 -13.45
N ALA A 209 13.16 2.92 -14.35
CA ALA A 209 12.94 2.74 -15.78
C ALA A 209 12.50 1.31 -16.16
N ARG A 210 12.96 0.31 -15.38
CA ARG A 210 12.54 -1.09 -15.56
C ARG A 210 11.10 -1.34 -15.13
N TRP A 211 10.64 -0.60 -14.13
CA TRP A 211 9.30 -0.73 -13.54
C TRP A 211 8.26 0.21 -14.17
N ALA A 212 8.71 1.25 -14.86
CA ALA A 212 7.84 2.29 -15.42
C ALA A 212 6.83 1.73 -16.43
N HIS A 213 5.56 2.10 -16.23
CA HIS A 213 4.48 1.80 -17.16
C HIS A 213 3.47 2.96 -17.16
N PRO A 214 3.34 3.71 -18.27
CA PRO A 214 4.08 3.62 -19.54
C PRO A 214 5.56 3.99 -19.44
N ARG A 215 6.35 3.60 -20.42
CA ARG A 215 7.81 3.79 -20.42
C ARG A 215 8.20 5.26 -20.15
N GLY A 216 9.14 5.45 -19.21
CA GLY A 216 9.67 6.76 -18.82
C GLY A 216 8.82 7.52 -17.81
N LYS A 217 7.69 6.96 -17.36
CA LYS A 217 6.81 7.54 -16.34
C LYS A 217 6.41 6.52 -15.29
N GLY A 218 6.15 7.04 -14.11
CA GLY A 218 5.63 6.29 -12.98
C GLY A 218 6.69 5.70 -12.07
N ILE A 219 6.35 5.67 -10.80
CA ILE A 219 7.09 4.99 -9.74
C ILE A 219 6.14 4.01 -9.02
N PRO A 220 6.64 2.89 -8.47
CA PRO A 220 5.78 1.89 -7.87
C PRO A 220 5.09 2.42 -6.62
N HIS A 221 3.75 2.35 -6.58
CA HIS A 221 2.96 2.75 -5.43
C HIS A 221 2.97 1.66 -4.35
N GLY A 222 2.92 2.06 -3.07
CA GLY A 222 2.89 1.14 -1.93
C GLY A 222 4.25 0.91 -1.26
N TYR A 223 5.25 1.76 -1.53
CA TYR A 223 6.60 1.67 -0.95
C TYR A 223 7.02 3.01 -0.33
N SER A 224 7.56 2.98 0.88
CA SER A 224 8.03 4.20 1.58
C SER A 224 9.05 4.99 0.76
N ALA A 225 9.95 4.31 0.04
CA ALA A 225 10.91 4.97 -0.83
C ALA A 225 10.24 5.76 -1.97
N SER A 226 9.13 5.23 -2.53
CA SER A 226 8.35 5.96 -3.54
C SER A 226 7.71 7.22 -2.98
N ASP A 227 7.20 7.18 -1.75
CA ASP A 227 6.63 8.37 -1.10
C ASP A 227 7.68 9.46 -0.90
N ILE A 228 8.91 9.09 -0.53
CA ILE A 228 10.03 10.04 -0.39
C ILE A 228 10.38 10.66 -1.75
N LEU A 229 10.44 9.86 -2.81
CA LEU A 229 10.69 10.36 -4.17
C LEU A 229 9.57 11.29 -4.66
N ALA A 230 8.32 10.95 -4.33
CA ALA A 230 7.17 11.79 -4.64
C ALA A 230 7.24 13.16 -3.94
N LYS A 231 7.75 13.22 -2.70
CA LYS A 231 8.01 14.49 -1.99
C LYS A 231 9.06 15.33 -2.71
N ILE A 232 10.19 14.73 -3.10
CA ILE A 232 11.25 15.41 -3.87
C ILE A 232 10.65 15.97 -5.16
N TYR A 233 9.86 15.18 -5.87
CA TYR A 233 9.21 15.59 -7.11
C TYR A 233 8.26 16.77 -6.93
N MET A 234 7.55 16.88 -5.81
CA MET A 234 6.61 17.98 -5.53
C MET A 234 7.24 19.21 -4.90
N THR A 235 8.45 19.12 -4.36
CA THR A 235 9.14 20.24 -3.71
C THR A 235 9.20 21.52 -4.57
N PRO A 236 9.52 21.48 -5.88
CA PRO A 236 9.51 22.69 -6.71
C PRO A 236 8.13 23.32 -6.88
N VAL A 237 7.05 22.52 -6.81
CA VAL A 237 5.66 23.01 -6.85
C VAL A 237 5.32 23.74 -5.56
N ASP A 238 5.63 23.13 -4.41
CA ASP A 238 5.39 23.72 -3.09
C ASP A 238 6.16 25.03 -2.93
N CYS A 239 7.45 25.07 -3.30
CA CYS A 239 8.28 26.29 -3.31
C CYS A 239 7.68 27.39 -4.20
N ALA A 240 7.23 27.02 -5.41
CA ALA A 240 6.71 28.01 -6.35
C ALA A 240 5.36 28.59 -5.91
N LEU A 241 4.51 27.82 -5.25
CA LEU A 241 3.26 28.30 -4.65
C LEU A 241 3.55 29.26 -3.50
N GLN A 242 4.46 28.91 -2.59
CA GLN A 242 4.85 29.79 -1.47
C GLN A 242 5.49 31.09 -1.97
N ASN A 243 6.40 31.01 -2.93
CA ASN A 243 7.06 32.20 -3.52
C ASN A 243 6.06 33.11 -4.24
N ALA A 244 4.96 32.56 -4.76
CA ALA A 244 3.86 33.33 -5.32
C ALA A 244 2.90 33.91 -4.26
N GLY A 245 3.15 33.66 -2.97
CA GLY A 245 2.38 34.15 -1.83
C GLY A 245 1.13 33.33 -1.52
N PHE A 246 0.95 32.16 -2.11
CA PHE A 246 -0.19 31.30 -1.83
C PHE A 246 0.02 30.45 -0.58
N ARG A 247 -0.92 30.51 0.34
CA ARG A 247 -0.99 29.65 1.53
C ARG A 247 -1.62 28.32 1.15
N HIS A 248 -0.87 27.23 1.23
CA HIS A 248 -1.39 25.92 0.88
C HIS A 248 -0.96 24.84 1.87
N LEU A 249 -1.68 23.72 1.85
CA LEU A 249 -1.29 22.45 2.47
C LEU A 249 -1.44 21.35 1.44
N ARG A 250 -0.60 20.33 1.54
CA ARG A 250 -0.61 19.16 0.65
C ARG A 250 -0.57 17.85 1.44
N TYR A 251 -1.41 16.91 1.03
CA TYR A 251 -1.42 15.53 1.52
C TYR A 251 -1.27 14.59 0.31
N VAL A 252 -0.02 14.22 -0.02
CA VAL A 252 0.37 13.47 -1.24
C VAL A 252 -0.06 14.21 -2.50
N ASP A 253 -1.18 13.81 -3.11
CA ASP A 253 -1.81 14.33 -4.33
C ASP A 253 -2.98 15.30 -4.05
N ASP A 254 -3.49 15.31 -2.81
CA ASP A 254 -4.51 16.27 -2.35
C ASP A 254 -3.89 17.61 -1.96
N ILE A 255 -4.33 18.71 -2.56
CA ILE A 255 -3.83 20.07 -2.31
C ILE A 255 -4.99 20.98 -1.88
N ARG A 256 -4.77 21.77 -0.82
CA ARG A 256 -5.69 22.81 -0.37
C ARG A 256 -4.99 24.16 -0.41
N ILE A 257 -5.57 25.16 -1.11
CA ILE A 257 -5.03 26.53 -1.13
C ILE A 257 -6.05 27.47 -0.48
N PHE A 258 -5.60 28.25 0.48
CA PHE A 258 -6.44 29.09 1.33
C PHE A 258 -6.36 30.54 0.84
N CYS A 259 -7.48 31.10 0.39
CA CYS A 259 -7.55 32.36 -0.34
C CYS A 259 -8.48 33.36 0.33
N ARG A 260 -8.15 34.66 0.24
CA ARG A 260 -8.94 35.76 0.81
C ARG A 260 -10.18 36.08 -0.01
N ASP A 261 -10.10 35.90 -1.31
CA ASP A 261 -11.21 36.19 -2.22
C ASP A 261 -11.23 35.21 -3.41
N SER A 262 -12.30 35.31 -4.21
CA SER A 262 -12.52 34.46 -5.37
C SER A 262 -11.46 34.66 -6.46
N LEU A 263 -10.95 35.87 -6.65
CA LEU A 263 -9.95 36.17 -7.67
C LEU A 263 -8.59 35.57 -7.31
N GLU A 264 -8.20 35.65 -6.02
CA GLU A 264 -7.00 34.97 -5.51
C GLU A 264 -7.12 33.47 -5.70
N ALA A 265 -8.30 32.86 -5.42
CA ALA A 265 -8.53 31.43 -5.62
C ALA A 265 -8.40 30.99 -7.09
N GLN A 266 -8.94 31.78 -8.02
CA GLN A 266 -8.80 31.53 -9.46
C GLN A 266 -7.33 31.63 -9.92
N ARG A 267 -6.60 32.65 -9.44
CA ARG A 267 -5.17 32.82 -9.73
C ARG A 267 -4.33 31.67 -9.16
N ALA A 268 -4.64 31.25 -7.94
CA ALA A 268 -3.97 30.12 -7.29
C ALA A 268 -4.18 28.81 -8.08
N LEU A 269 -5.41 28.54 -8.50
CA LEU A 269 -5.73 27.34 -9.29
C LEU A 269 -5.05 27.38 -10.67
N LEU A 270 -5.06 28.53 -11.34
CA LEU A 270 -4.34 28.71 -12.62
C LEU A 270 -2.83 28.46 -12.44
N LYS A 271 -2.23 29.06 -11.40
CA LYS A 271 -0.80 28.88 -11.08
C LYS A 271 -0.48 27.42 -10.76
N LEU A 272 -1.30 26.75 -9.94
CA LEU A 272 -1.11 25.34 -9.63
C LEU A 272 -1.19 24.47 -10.88
N ASN A 273 -2.20 24.68 -11.74
CA ASN A 273 -2.36 23.94 -12.99
C ASN A 273 -1.12 24.10 -13.91
N ASP A 274 -0.59 25.32 -14.03
CA ASP A 274 0.63 25.60 -14.79
C ASP A 274 1.86 24.86 -14.23
N LEU A 275 2.05 24.92 -12.92
CA LEU A 275 3.16 24.25 -12.24
C LEU A 275 3.10 22.74 -12.43
N LEU A 276 1.92 22.13 -12.27
CA LEU A 276 1.73 20.70 -12.44
C LEU A 276 1.95 20.27 -13.89
N ARG A 277 1.39 21.00 -14.87
CA ARG A 277 1.60 20.72 -16.30
C ARG A 277 3.07 20.78 -16.70
N ASN A 278 3.80 21.78 -16.19
CA ASN A 278 5.24 21.88 -16.40
C ASN A 278 6.02 20.69 -15.83
N ARG A 279 5.43 19.93 -14.92
CA ARG A 279 6.00 18.69 -14.37
C ARG A 279 5.40 17.40 -14.96
N GLY A 280 4.53 17.51 -15.97
CA GLY A 280 3.88 16.37 -16.61
C GLY A 280 2.72 15.80 -15.82
N LEU A 281 2.21 16.55 -14.82
CA LEU A 281 1.06 16.17 -13.98
C LEU A 281 -0.20 16.92 -14.42
N ASN A 282 -1.37 16.35 -14.14
CA ASN A 282 -2.65 16.97 -14.44
C ASN A 282 -3.56 16.94 -13.21
N LEU A 283 -4.40 17.97 -13.08
CA LEU A 283 -5.47 18.00 -12.10
C LEU A 283 -6.61 17.04 -12.48
N GLN A 284 -7.21 16.42 -11.48
CA GLN A 284 -8.44 15.66 -11.60
C GLN A 284 -9.64 16.62 -11.58
N SER A 285 -10.19 16.94 -12.74
CA SER A 285 -11.23 17.97 -12.87
C SER A 285 -12.48 17.68 -12.01
N ALA A 286 -12.89 16.43 -11.90
CA ALA A 286 -14.04 16.02 -11.09
C ALA A 286 -13.87 16.23 -9.57
N LYS A 287 -12.62 16.38 -9.09
CA LYS A 287 -12.29 16.59 -7.68
C LYS A 287 -11.66 17.95 -7.40
N THR A 288 -11.49 18.77 -8.44
CA THR A 288 -10.88 20.10 -8.33
C THR A 288 -11.97 21.17 -8.36
N GLU A 289 -12.08 21.95 -7.27
CA GLU A 289 -13.10 22.98 -7.14
C GLU A 289 -12.66 24.14 -6.25
N ILE A 290 -13.29 25.29 -6.41
CA ILE A 290 -13.16 26.46 -5.54
C ILE A 290 -14.46 26.56 -4.73
N VAL A 291 -14.36 26.50 -3.41
CA VAL A 291 -15.51 26.57 -2.52
C VAL A 291 -15.40 27.70 -1.50
N ARG A 292 -16.53 28.21 -1.04
CA ARG A 292 -16.59 29.18 0.05
C ARG A 292 -16.22 28.54 1.38
N ILE A 293 -15.77 29.37 2.32
CA ILE A 293 -15.28 28.94 3.64
C ILE A 293 -16.27 28.01 4.38
N ASP A 294 -17.57 28.27 4.29
CA ASP A 294 -18.59 27.46 4.99
C ASP A 294 -18.68 26.04 4.44
N GLN A 295 -18.58 25.89 3.13
CA GLN A 295 -18.52 24.58 2.47
C GLN A 295 -17.17 23.92 2.73
N ALA A 296 -16.07 24.69 2.66
CA ALA A 296 -14.73 24.19 2.94
C ALA A 296 -14.62 23.64 4.35
N ARG A 297 -15.15 24.36 5.36
CA ARG A 297 -15.17 23.89 6.75
C ARG A 297 -15.88 22.55 6.87
N ARG A 298 -17.10 22.43 6.33
CA ARG A 298 -17.86 21.17 6.36
C ARG A 298 -17.13 20.02 5.69
N ARG A 299 -16.48 20.28 4.55
CA ARG A 299 -15.71 19.25 3.83
C ARG A 299 -14.46 18.83 4.58
N ILE A 300 -13.75 19.74 5.25
CA ILE A 300 -12.56 19.47 6.04
C ILE A 300 -12.91 18.76 7.35
N ASP A 301 -13.97 19.20 8.03
CA ASP A 301 -14.46 18.57 9.25
C ASP A 301 -14.97 17.15 9.00
N GLY A 302 -15.53 16.91 7.82
CA GLY A 302 -16.02 15.61 7.43
C GLY A 302 -17.00 15.02 8.44
N ILE A 303 -16.67 13.85 8.99
CA ILE A 303 -17.53 13.14 9.96
C ILE A 303 -17.40 13.63 11.41
N ALA A 304 -16.48 14.56 11.71
CA ALA A 304 -16.30 15.00 13.10
C ALA A 304 -17.60 15.53 13.75
N PRO A 305 -18.44 16.35 13.06
CA PRO A 305 -19.72 16.77 13.60
C PRO A 305 -20.69 15.60 13.82
N VAL A 306 -20.65 14.57 12.97
CA VAL A 306 -21.48 13.36 13.12
C VAL A 306 -21.03 12.57 14.35
N ILE A 307 -19.73 12.42 14.57
CA ILE A 307 -19.17 11.75 15.75
C ILE A 307 -19.49 12.53 17.03
N GLU A 308 -19.37 13.87 17.01
CA GLU A 308 -19.74 14.72 18.13
C GLU A 308 -21.22 14.59 18.48
N ASN A 309 -22.08 14.61 17.47
CA ASN A 309 -23.52 14.41 17.66
C ASN A 309 -23.85 13.02 18.23
N LEU A 310 -23.21 11.96 17.72
CA LEU A 310 -23.33 10.60 18.25
C LEU A 310 -22.88 10.53 19.71
N ASN A 311 -21.78 11.18 20.07
CA ASN A 311 -21.32 11.24 21.44
C ASN A 311 -22.26 12.01 22.37
N GLU A 312 -22.85 13.11 21.89
CA GLU A 312 -23.87 13.87 22.65
C GLU A 312 -25.18 13.10 22.81
N GLN A 313 -25.64 12.42 21.76
CA GLN A 313 -26.79 11.51 21.85
C GLN A 313 -26.52 10.39 22.86
N LEU A 314 -25.34 9.81 22.84
CA LEU A 314 -24.89 8.82 23.81
C LEU A 314 -24.95 9.33 25.24
N LYS A 315 -24.39 10.50 25.52
CA LYS A 315 -24.45 11.12 26.85
C LYS A 315 -25.91 11.33 27.32
N LYS A 316 -26.77 11.75 26.39
CA LYS A 316 -28.20 11.98 26.68
C LYS A 316 -28.94 10.66 26.97
N GLU A 317 -28.66 9.60 26.21
CA GLU A 317 -29.28 8.28 26.42
C GLU A 317 -28.78 7.61 27.70
N LEU A 318 -27.52 7.67 28.00
CA LEU A 318 -26.97 7.16 29.26
C LEU A 318 -27.61 7.90 30.47
N ARG A 319 -27.75 9.22 30.39
CA ARG A 319 -28.44 10.00 31.43
C ARG A 319 -29.90 9.57 31.56
N SER A 320 -30.62 9.31 30.44
CA SER A 320 -31.99 8.82 30.44
C SER A 320 -32.12 7.40 31.03
N LEU A 321 -31.18 6.50 30.68
CA LEU A 321 -31.15 5.13 31.23
C LEU A 321 -30.92 5.14 32.75
N TYR A 322 -30.00 5.96 33.23
CA TYR A 322 -29.73 6.13 34.66
C TYR A 322 -30.93 6.74 35.40
N ALA A 323 -31.63 7.67 34.78
CA ALA A 323 -32.86 8.25 35.36
C ALA A 323 -33.98 7.22 35.44
N SER A 324 -34.09 6.27 34.50
CA SER A 324 -35.11 5.22 34.45
C SER A 324 -34.82 4.04 35.41
N THR A 325 -33.58 3.83 35.84
CA THR A 325 -33.18 2.75 36.75
C THR A 325 -33.19 3.12 38.24
N GLY A 326 -33.83 4.20 38.61
CA GLY A 326 -34.12 4.52 40.02
C GLY A 326 -32.98 5.13 40.84
N GLY A 327 -32.00 5.75 40.18
CA GLY A 327 -31.17 6.79 40.83
C GLY A 327 -30.16 6.35 41.89
N TYR A 328 -29.60 5.16 41.83
CA TYR A 328 -28.54 4.71 42.76
C TYR A 328 -27.09 4.94 42.26
N GLY A 329 -26.86 5.67 41.17
CA GLY A 329 -25.54 6.08 40.70
C GLY A 329 -25.42 7.60 40.60
N ARG A 330 -24.30 8.18 41.04
CA ARG A 330 -24.08 9.65 40.88
C ARG A 330 -23.83 9.97 39.42
N LEU A 331 -24.36 11.10 38.92
CA LEU A 331 -24.07 11.62 37.58
C LEU A 331 -22.57 11.73 37.28
N SER A 332 -21.73 11.92 38.33
CA SER A 332 -20.26 11.85 38.26
C SER A 332 -19.72 10.51 37.78
N ASP A 333 -20.45 9.41 37.96
CA ASP A 333 -19.98 8.09 37.56
C ASP A 333 -20.15 7.88 36.06
N ILE A 334 -21.14 8.54 35.43
CA ILE A 334 -21.31 8.54 33.96
C ILE A 334 -20.18 9.33 33.30
N ASP A 335 -19.86 10.51 33.86
CA ASP A 335 -18.78 11.34 33.34
C ASP A 335 -17.41 10.64 33.54
N ASN A 336 -17.23 9.89 34.63
CA ASN A 336 -16.04 9.08 34.88
C ASN A 336 -15.94 7.86 33.93
N VAL A 337 -17.04 7.18 33.63
CA VAL A 337 -17.10 6.07 32.65
C VAL A 337 -16.80 6.59 31.24
N LEU A 338 -17.36 7.74 30.86
CA LEU A 338 -17.10 8.40 29.59
C LEU A 338 -15.68 8.95 29.50
N ALA A 339 -15.13 9.48 30.61
CA ALA A 339 -13.75 9.95 30.68
C ALA A 339 -12.74 8.80 30.67
N ALA A 340 -13.06 7.65 31.29
CA ALA A 340 -12.21 6.46 31.28
C ALA A 340 -12.18 5.75 29.90
N HIS A 341 -13.22 5.91 29.09
CA HIS A 341 -13.34 5.31 27.76
C HIS A 341 -13.88 6.29 26.71
N PRO A 342 -13.19 7.43 26.47
CA PRO A 342 -13.64 8.44 25.50
C PRO A 342 -13.74 7.90 24.07
N ASP A 343 -13.07 6.76 23.80
CA ASP A 343 -12.99 6.15 22.48
C ASP A 343 -13.93 4.95 22.27
N ALA A 344 -14.73 4.56 23.23
CA ALA A 344 -15.58 3.37 23.15
C ALA A 344 -17.02 3.65 23.59
N PRO A 345 -17.88 4.21 22.71
CA PRO A 345 -19.32 4.26 22.95
C PRO A 345 -19.88 2.87 23.24
N PRO A 346 -20.95 2.73 24.04
CA PRO A 346 -21.62 1.44 24.24
C PRO A 346 -22.02 0.79 22.92
N PRO A 347 -21.98 -0.55 22.84
CA PRO A 347 -22.31 -1.30 21.61
C PRO A 347 -23.65 -0.90 21.00
N GLU A 348 -24.67 -0.68 21.83
CA GLU A 348 -26.04 -0.37 21.39
C GLU A 348 -26.14 0.94 20.60
N VAL A 349 -25.33 1.93 20.99
CA VAL A 349 -25.29 3.24 20.31
C VAL A 349 -24.56 3.14 18.97
N LEU A 350 -23.44 2.40 18.93
CA LEU A 350 -22.74 2.12 17.68
C LEU A 350 -23.60 1.34 16.71
N GLU A 351 -24.36 0.36 17.22
CA GLU A 351 -25.29 -0.43 16.42
C GLU A 351 -26.44 0.40 15.87
N ARG A 352 -26.99 1.30 16.68
CA ARG A 352 -28.02 2.25 16.21
C ARG A 352 -27.45 3.18 15.15
N ALA A 353 -26.31 3.82 15.40
CA ALA A 353 -25.65 4.67 14.43
C ALA A 353 -25.37 3.93 13.11
N PHE A 354 -24.99 2.66 13.19
CA PHE A 354 -24.82 1.85 12.01
C PHE A 354 -26.15 1.61 11.26
N ARG A 355 -27.22 1.23 11.95
CA ARG A 355 -28.56 1.02 11.35
C ARG A 355 -29.12 2.30 10.71
N ASP A 356 -28.89 3.45 11.34
CA ASP A 356 -29.42 4.73 10.87
C ASP A 356 -28.71 5.25 9.61
N ASN A 357 -27.45 4.85 9.40
CA ASN A 357 -26.63 5.33 8.28
C ASN A 357 -26.36 4.29 7.19
N PHE A 358 -26.55 2.99 7.46
CA PHE A 358 -26.23 1.91 6.53
C PHE A 358 -27.39 0.91 6.43
N SER A 359 -27.80 0.66 5.18
CA SER A 359 -28.78 -0.37 4.87
C SER A 359 -28.16 -1.78 4.98
N VAL A 360 -28.97 -2.83 4.77
CA VAL A 360 -28.50 -4.22 4.75
C VAL A 360 -27.57 -4.50 3.56
N THR A 361 -27.71 -3.72 2.48
CA THR A 361 -26.92 -3.86 1.25
C THR A 361 -26.17 -2.55 0.95
N ALA A 362 -25.02 -2.65 0.30
CA ALA A 362 -24.15 -1.52 -0.04
C ALA A 362 -24.34 -1.05 -1.50
N ASP A 363 -25.58 -1.10 -2.00
CA ASP A 363 -25.94 -0.71 -3.36
C ASP A 363 -26.15 0.81 -3.54
N GLN A 364 -26.23 1.56 -2.42
CA GLN A 364 -26.37 3.02 -2.40
C GLN A 364 -25.05 3.70 -2.03
N GLU A 365 -24.91 4.97 -2.38
CA GLU A 365 -23.78 5.78 -1.92
C GLU A 365 -23.83 5.96 -0.39
N PHE A 366 -22.67 5.86 0.24
CA PHE A 366 -22.51 6.02 1.68
C PHE A 366 -21.21 6.74 2.04
N ASP A 367 -21.16 7.32 3.23
CA ASP A 367 -19.94 7.91 3.76
C ASP A 367 -18.93 6.83 4.17
N LYS A 368 -17.88 6.68 3.35
CA LYS A 368 -16.80 5.72 3.56
C LYS A 368 -16.06 5.95 4.89
N THR A 369 -15.85 7.20 5.27
CA THR A 369 -15.10 7.53 6.49
C THR A 369 -15.91 7.17 7.73
N LEU A 370 -17.22 7.44 7.71
CA LEU A 370 -18.15 7.01 8.75
C LEU A 370 -18.22 5.48 8.84
N LEU A 371 -18.26 4.78 7.70
CA LEU A 371 -18.25 3.32 7.67
C LEU A 371 -16.99 2.77 8.36
N HIS A 372 -15.80 3.23 7.97
CA HIS A 372 -14.54 2.75 8.56
C HIS A 372 -14.46 3.05 10.06
N TYR A 373 -14.94 4.22 10.48
CA TYR A 373 -15.03 4.56 11.89
C TYR A 373 -15.92 3.58 12.66
N LEU A 374 -17.15 3.35 12.18
CA LEU A 374 -18.10 2.45 12.84
C LEU A 374 -17.63 0.99 12.80
N LEU A 375 -17.12 0.50 11.67
CA LEU A 375 -16.60 -0.88 11.59
C LEU A 375 -15.47 -1.12 12.59
N THR A 376 -14.54 -0.16 12.74
CA THR A 376 -13.46 -0.27 13.71
C THR A 376 -13.98 -0.35 15.15
N ARG A 377 -15.01 0.41 15.51
CA ARG A 377 -15.60 0.41 16.84
C ARG A 377 -16.47 -0.83 17.09
N LEU A 378 -17.32 -1.20 16.14
CA LEU A 378 -18.13 -2.42 16.19
C LEU A 378 -17.24 -3.67 16.28
N GLY A 379 -16.11 -3.69 15.58
CA GLY A 379 -15.13 -4.78 15.69
C GLY A 379 -14.57 -4.93 17.10
N ARG A 380 -14.17 -3.83 17.73
CA ARG A 380 -13.65 -3.81 19.12
C ARG A 380 -14.69 -4.30 20.13
N THR A 381 -15.97 -4.00 19.92
CA THR A 381 -17.07 -4.47 20.78
C THR A 381 -17.58 -5.85 20.40
N LYS A 382 -16.99 -6.49 19.38
CA LYS A 382 -17.41 -7.79 18.84
C LYS A 382 -18.86 -7.81 18.33
N SER A 383 -19.47 -6.66 18.06
CA SER A 383 -20.80 -6.59 17.45
C SER A 383 -20.76 -7.10 16.02
N ARG A 384 -21.71 -7.95 15.66
CA ARG A 384 -21.83 -8.59 14.33
C ARG A 384 -22.88 -7.93 13.44
N ILE A 385 -23.40 -6.76 13.83
CA ILE A 385 -24.50 -6.12 13.14
C ILE A 385 -24.15 -5.76 11.68
N ALA A 386 -22.92 -5.35 11.44
CA ALA A 386 -22.48 -4.93 10.11
C ALA A 386 -22.09 -6.10 9.17
N VAL A 387 -22.13 -7.36 9.63
CA VAL A 387 -21.72 -8.50 8.80
C VAL A 387 -22.52 -8.62 7.49
N PRO A 388 -23.89 -8.50 7.46
CA PRO A 388 -24.63 -8.56 6.20
C PRO A 388 -24.25 -7.45 5.24
N PHE A 389 -24.08 -6.21 5.74
CA PHE A 389 -23.65 -5.07 4.94
C PHE A 389 -22.24 -5.28 4.38
N CYS A 390 -21.28 -5.72 5.22
CA CYS A 390 -19.92 -6.01 4.78
C CYS A 390 -19.83 -7.13 3.73
N LEU A 391 -20.71 -8.13 3.79
CA LEU A 391 -20.81 -9.15 2.72
C LEU A 391 -21.32 -8.54 1.42
N SER A 392 -22.26 -7.58 1.45
CA SER A 392 -22.73 -6.89 0.25
C SER A 392 -21.69 -5.95 -0.36
N LEU A 393 -20.74 -5.42 0.45
CA LEU A 393 -19.62 -4.62 -0.08
C LEU A 393 -18.78 -5.41 -1.09
N LEU A 394 -18.63 -6.71 -0.92
CA LEU A 394 -17.80 -7.51 -1.83
C LEU A 394 -18.27 -7.40 -3.29
N THR A 395 -19.56 -7.32 -3.53
CA THR A 395 -20.14 -7.17 -4.87
C THR A 395 -20.23 -5.70 -5.28
N HIS A 396 -20.77 -4.82 -4.42
CA HIS A 396 -21.12 -3.46 -4.82
C HIS A 396 -19.95 -2.46 -4.67
N ARG A 397 -19.05 -2.73 -3.73
CA ARG A 397 -17.91 -1.86 -3.40
C ARG A 397 -16.64 -2.69 -3.15
N PRO A 398 -16.11 -3.34 -4.19
CA PRO A 398 -14.91 -4.19 -4.08
C PRO A 398 -13.69 -3.43 -3.54
N ASP A 399 -13.66 -2.10 -3.62
CA ASP A 399 -12.66 -1.23 -3.00
C ASP A 399 -12.69 -1.25 -1.45
N GLU A 400 -13.77 -1.74 -0.83
CA GLU A 400 -13.94 -1.85 0.61
C GLU A 400 -13.69 -3.27 1.15
N THR A 401 -13.23 -4.18 0.32
CA THR A 401 -12.98 -5.59 0.72
C THR A 401 -12.04 -5.69 1.90
N GLU A 402 -10.96 -4.91 1.93
CA GLU A 402 -10.00 -4.93 3.04
C GLU A 402 -10.65 -4.49 4.36
N ALA A 403 -11.47 -3.45 4.34
CA ALA A 403 -12.18 -2.96 5.53
C ALA A 403 -13.17 -4.01 6.06
N ALA A 404 -13.91 -4.68 5.14
CA ALA A 404 -14.82 -5.76 5.49
C ALA A 404 -14.07 -6.96 6.11
N LEU A 405 -12.96 -7.40 5.50
CA LEU A 405 -12.17 -8.53 5.99
C LEU A 405 -11.53 -8.23 7.36
N ARG A 406 -11.05 -7.01 7.59
CA ARG A 406 -10.55 -6.57 8.89
C ARG A 406 -11.63 -6.65 9.95
N TYR A 407 -12.82 -6.10 9.67
CA TYR A 407 -13.95 -6.22 10.57
C TYR A 407 -14.35 -7.68 10.84
N PHE A 408 -14.34 -8.56 9.84
CA PHE A 408 -14.60 -9.98 10.01
C PHE A 408 -13.59 -10.68 10.93
N SER A 409 -12.33 -10.25 10.90
CA SER A 409 -11.32 -10.73 11.85
C SER A 409 -11.62 -10.26 13.27
N ASP A 410 -12.02 -8.98 13.42
CA ASP A 410 -12.33 -8.42 14.74
C ASP A 410 -13.53 -9.08 15.40
N VAL A 411 -14.57 -9.45 14.65
CA VAL A 411 -15.80 -10.07 15.20
C VAL A 411 -15.76 -11.60 15.26
N ASP A 412 -14.63 -12.22 14.98
CA ASP A 412 -14.45 -13.66 14.93
C ASP A 412 -15.55 -14.32 14.07
N LEU A 413 -15.54 -14.04 12.77
CA LEU A 413 -16.57 -14.50 11.84
C LEU A 413 -16.74 -16.02 11.90
N SER A 414 -17.94 -16.50 12.20
CA SER A 414 -18.21 -17.93 12.33
C SER A 414 -17.93 -18.68 11.02
N LYS A 415 -17.55 -19.97 11.12
CA LYS A 415 -17.32 -20.84 9.95
C LYS A 415 -18.48 -20.86 8.96
N VAL A 416 -19.72 -20.77 9.46
CA VAL A 416 -20.94 -20.74 8.63
C VAL A 416 -21.00 -19.46 7.80
N ARG A 417 -20.72 -18.30 8.40
CA ARG A 417 -20.71 -17.00 7.70
C ARG A 417 -19.48 -16.82 6.81
N ALA A 418 -18.34 -17.39 7.18
CA ALA A 418 -17.17 -17.45 6.32
C ALA A 418 -17.44 -18.20 5.00
N ARG A 419 -18.42 -19.11 4.98
CA ARG A 419 -18.87 -19.76 3.75
C ARG A 419 -19.39 -18.75 2.72
N SER A 420 -20.08 -17.69 3.15
CA SER A 420 -20.57 -16.64 2.25
C SER A 420 -19.44 -15.89 1.52
N LEU A 421 -18.24 -15.75 2.13
CA LEU A 421 -17.06 -15.24 1.44
C LEU A 421 -16.64 -16.17 0.29
N LEU A 422 -16.73 -17.48 0.50
CA LEU A 422 -16.38 -18.46 -0.52
C LEU A 422 -17.47 -18.62 -1.59
N ASP A 423 -18.75 -18.38 -1.22
CA ASP A 423 -19.85 -18.30 -2.18
C ASP A 423 -19.62 -17.15 -3.15
N TYR A 424 -19.27 -15.96 -2.63
CA TYR A 424 -18.88 -14.82 -3.44
C TYR A 424 -17.64 -15.11 -4.28
N ALA A 425 -16.53 -15.56 -3.65
CA ALA A 425 -15.27 -15.81 -4.34
C ALA A 425 -15.37 -16.85 -5.48
N GLY A 426 -16.32 -17.77 -5.39
CA GLY A 426 -16.62 -18.75 -6.43
C GLY A 426 -17.65 -18.32 -7.46
N SER A 427 -18.25 -17.14 -7.32
CA SER A 427 -19.28 -16.61 -8.22
C SER A 427 -18.67 -15.89 -9.44
N SER A 428 -19.51 -15.54 -10.41
CA SER A 428 -19.16 -14.70 -11.56
C SER A 428 -18.93 -13.24 -11.20
N ASP A 429 -19.38 -12.79 -10.04
CA ASP A 429 -19.29 -11.41 -9.58
C ASP A 429 -17.88 -11.06 -9.05
N ALA A 430 -17.09 -12.07 -8.70
CA ALA A 430 -15.72 -11.93 -8.20
C ALA A 430 -14.72 -11.76 -9.37
N ILE A 431 -14.71 -10.57 -9.96
CA ILE A 431 -13.95 -10.28 -11.20
C ILE A 431 -12.50 -9.82 -10.97
N TYR A 432 -12.15 -9.41 -9.73
CA TYR A 432 -10.82 -8.88 -9.43
C TYR A 432 -9.95 -9.92 -8.71
N ASP A 433 -8.87 -10.36 -9.33
CA ASP A 433 -7.91 -11.27 -8.70
C ASP A 433 -7.32 -10.72 -7.40
N TYR A 434 -7.14 -9.39 -7.31
CA TYR A 434 -6.70 -8.74 -6.07
C TYR A 434 -7.68 -8.95 -4.91
N GLN A 435 -8.98 -8.87 -5.19
CA GLN A 435 -10.02 -9.12 -4.18
C GLN A 435 -10.05 -10.59 -3.76
N LEU A 436 -9.94 -11.50 -4.72
CA LEU A 436 -9.82 -12.95 -4.45
C LEU A 436 -8.57 -13.25 -3.62
N TYR A 437 -7.43 -12.62 -3.95
CA TYR A 437 -6.21 -12.70 -3.16
C TYR A 437 -6.42 -12.25 -1.71
N GLN A 438 -7.09 -11.12 -1.48
CA GLN A 438 -7.38 -10.62 -0.13
C GLN A 438 -8.25 -11.61 0.65
N ILE A 439 -9.27 -12.21 0.03
CA ILE A 439 -10.14 -13.22 0.65
C ILE A 439 -9.34 -14.48 0.99
N VAL A 440 -8.57 -15.02 0.05
CA VAL A 440 -7.78 -16.26 0.28
C VAL A 440 -6.70 -16.01 1.33
N ARG A 441 -6.03 -14.86 1.29
CA ARG A 441 -5.09 -14.43 2.33
C ARG A 441 -5.76 -14.34 3.70
N TRP A 442 -6.95 -13.79 3.80
CA TRP A 442 -7.71 -13.73 5.06
C TRP A 442 -7.94 -15.13 5.64
N PHE A 443 -8.37 -16.10 4.83
CA PHE A 443 -8.52 -17.50 5.28
C PHE A 443 -7.19 -18.09 5.78
N TRP A 444 -6.09 -17.80 5.10
CA TRP A 444 -4.76 -18.20 5.53
C TRP A 444 -4.39 -17.61 6.91
N GLU A 445 -4.60 -16.32 7.11
CA GLU A 445 -4.30 -15.60 8.35
C GLU A 445 -5.20 -16.09 9.51
N GLN A 446 -6.46 -16.36 9.24
CA GLN A 446 -7.41 -16.93 10.21
C GLN A 446 -7.20 -18.41 10.48
N LYS A 447 -6.33 -19.09 9.74
CA LYS A 447 -6.11 -20.55 9.80
C LYS A 447 -7.39 -21.36 9.61
N LEU A 448 -8.27 -20.91 8.73
CA LEU A 448 -9.55 -21.51 8.38
C LEU A 448 -9.46 -22.12 6.98
N PHE A 449 -9.55 -23.46 6.88
CA PHE A 449 -9.40 -24.15 5.59
C PHE A 449 -10.59 -25.11 5.34
N PRO A 450 -11.82 -24.58 5.12
CA PRO A 450 -12.98 -25.43 4.79
C PRO A 450 -12.83 -26.03 3.39
N GLU A 451 -13.48 -27.18 3.14
CA GLU A 451 -13.37 -27.93 1.86
C GLU A 451 -13.68 -27.04 0.64
N LYS A 452 -14.71 -26.20 0.73
CA LYS A 452 -15.02 -25.25 -0.36
C LYS A 452 -13.86 -24.33 -0.73
N LEU A 453 -13.01 -23.93 0.24
CA LEU A 453 -11.80 -23.15 -0.04
C LEU A 453 -10.77 -24.02 -0.77
N LEU A 454 -10.59 -25.28 -0.34
CA LEU A 454 -9.68 -26.22 -1.01
C LEU A 454 -10.11 -26.45 -2.46
N ASP A 455 -11.41 -26.60 -2.73
CA ASP A 455 -11.94 -26.73 -4.10
C ASP A 455 -11.66 -25.49 -4.96
N LEU A 456 -11.77 -24.29 -4.40
CA LEU A 456 -11.39 -23.06 -5.08
C LEU A 456 -9.87 -23.02 -5.34
N CYS A 457 -9.08 -23.38 -4.34
CA CYS A 457 -7.61 -23.43 -4.47
C CYS A 457 -7.16 -24.45 -5.54
N ARG A 458 -7.77 -25.65 -5.61
CA ARG A 458 -7.50 -26.65 -6.65
C ARG A 458 -7.73 -26.09 -8.06
N ARG A 459 -8.79 -25.29 -8.24
CA ARG A 459 -9.10 -24.65 -9.54
C ARG A 459 -8.14 -23.53 -9.90
N TRP A 460 -7.67 -22.76 -8.92
CA TRP A 460 -6.89 -21.55 -9.17
C TRP A 460 -5.38 -21.72 -9.08
N ALA A 461 -4.88 -22.69 -8.32
CA ALA A 461 -3.45 -22.84 -8.03
C ALA A 461 -2.55 -22.91 -9.29
N PHE A 462 -3.07 -23.45 -10.41
CA PHE A 462 -2.34 -23.61 -11.67
C PHE A 462 -3.05 -22.95 -12.87
N ASP A 463 -4.10 -22.18 -12.64
CA ASP A 463 -4.75 -21.39 -13.68
C ASP A 463 -3.88 -20.18 -14.05
N ARG A 464 -3.27 -20.22 -15.22
CA ARG A 464 -2.38 -19.16 -15.73
C ARG A 464 -3.07 -17.83 -16.00
N ASN A 465 -4.41 -17.79 -16.04
CA ASN A 465 -5.18 -16.56 -16.15
C ASN A 465 -5.31 -15.84 -14.79
N ARG A 466 -4.93 -16.50 -13.70
CA ARG A 466 -4.91 -15.91 -12.36
C ARG A 466 -3.55 -15.31 -12.04
N ASP A 467 -3.56 -14.29 -11.19
CA ASP A 467 -2.34 -13.62 -10.74
C ASP A 467 -1.44 -14.54 -9.91
N PRO A 468 -0.10 -14.41 -10.02
CA PRO A 468 0.86 -15.29 -9.34
C PRO A 468 0.71 -15.31 -7.81
N TRP A 469 0.38 -14.17 -7.20
CA TRP A 469 0.18 -14.06 -5.76
C TRP A 469 -1.07 -14.78 -5.26
N LEU A 470 -2.16 -14.78 -6.03
CA LEU A 470 -3.35 -15.59 -5.73
C LEU A 470 -3.00 -17.08 -5.80
N ARG A 471 -2.32 -17.51 -6.86
CA ARG A 471 -1.87 -18.90 -7.02
C ARG A 471 -0.95 -19.35 -5.89
N SER A 472 0.01 -18.50 -5.46
CA SER A 472 0.91 -18.80 -4.34
C SER A 472 0.16 -19.10 -3.04
N TYR A 473 -0.85 -18.29 -2.69
CA TYR A 473 -1.67 -18.58 -1.52
C TYR A 473 -2.50 -19.84 -1.67
N CYS A 474 -3.05 -20.11 -2.86
CA CYS A 474 -3.77 -21.37 -3.13
C CYS A 474 -2.85 -22.58 -2.95
N ILE A 475 -1.63 -22.55 -3.50
CA ILE A 475 -0.63 -23.61 -3.32
C ILE A 475 -0.31 -23.79 -1.83
N ALA A 476 -0.06 -22.70 -1.10
CA ALA A 476 0.25 -22.76 0.33
C ALA A 476 -0.90 -23.37 1.15
N ILE A 477 -2.16 -23.02 0.85
CA ILE A 477 -3.36 -23.57 1.51
C ILE A 477 -3.51 -25.07 1.23
N LEU A 478 -3.35 -25.50 -0.02
CA LEU A 478 -3.38 -26.92 -0.38
C LEU A 478 -2.29 -27.70 0.34
N GLY A 479 -1.09 -27.10 0.45
CA GLY A 479 -0.02 -27.69 1.24
C GLY A 479 -0.31 -27.82 2.72
N LYS A 480 -1.07 -26.87 3.29
CA LYS A 480 -1.39 -26.86 4.72
C LYS A 480 -2.50 -27.84 5.08
N SER A 481 -3.51 -27.98 4.22
CA SER A 481 -4.77 -28.68 4.57
C SER A 481 -5.32 -29.57 3.44
N GLY A 482 -4.70 -29.61 2.27
CA GLY A 482 -5.06 -30.53 1.20
C GLY A 482 -4.68 -31.98 1.50
N ASP A 483 -5.11 -32.89 0.66
CA ASP A 483 -4.84 -34.33 0.74
C ASP A 483 -3.61 -34.75 -0.10
N ASP A 484 -3.32 -36.04 -0.16
CA ASP A 484 -2.17 -36.58 -0.91
C ASP A 484 -2.32 -36.34 -2.42
N SER A 485 -3.54 -36.32 -2.96
CA SER A 485 -3.80 -36.02 -4.37
C SER A 485 -3.44 -34.58 -4.73
N ASP A 486 -3.66 -33.63 -3.79
CA ASP A 486 -3.23 -32.25 -3.93
C ASP A 486 -1.71 -32.13 -3.99
N LEU A 487 -0.99 -32.90 -3.16
CA LEU A 487 0.49 -32.93 -3.19
C LEU A 487 1.03 -33.50 -4.50
N GLU A 488 0.41 -34.58 -5.01
CA GLU A 488 0.78 -35.18 -6.31
C GLU A 488 0.52 -34.22 -7.46
N MET A 489 -0.60 -33.50 -7.44
CA MET A 489 -0.91 -32.47 -8.41
C MET A 489 0.13 -31.36 -8.38
N ILE A 490 0.51 -30.83 -7.21
CA ILE A 490 1.52 -29.79 -7.06
C ILE A 490 2.88 -30.26 -7.56
N GLU A 491 3.32 -31.48 -7.22
CA GLU A 491 4.58 -32.04 -7.71
C GLU A 491 4.58 -32.16 -9.25
N SER A 492 3.50 -32.66 -9.84
CA SER A 492 3.39 -32.84 -11.30
C SER A 492 3.38 -31.53 -12.07
N GLN A 493 2.76 -30.48 -11.54
CA GLN A 493 2.63 -29.16 -12.17
C GLN A 493 3.86 -28.26 -11.98
N TYR A 494 4.81 -28.62 -11.10
CA TYR A 494 5.94 -27.79 -10.70
C TYR A 494 6.73 -27.20 -11.87
N THR A 495 7.06 -28.01 -12.89
CA THR A 495 7.86 -27.57 -14.05
C THR A 495 7.16 -26.51 -14.89
N GLY A 496 5.83 -26.48 -14.86
CA GLY A 496 4.99 -25.51 -15.57
C GLY A 496 4.82 -24.17 -14.85
N ILE A 497 5.31 -24.03 -13.60
CA ILE A 497 5.12 -22.81 -12.80
C ILE A 497 6.04 -21.70 -13.32
N PRO A 498 5.47 -20.49 -13.60
CA PRO A 498 6.22 -19.43 -14.27
C PRO A 498 7.13 -18.62 -13.37
N THR A 499 6.80 -18.45 -12.08
CA THR A 499 7.56 -17.58 -11.18
C THR A 499 8.37 -18.37 -10.15
N GLU A 500 9.53 -17.83 -9.76
CA GLU A 500 10.38 -18.43 -8.75
C GLU A 500 9.72 -18.44 -7.36
N ALA A 501 8.92 -17.42 -7.04
CA ALA A 501 8.18 -17.34 -5.78
C ALA A 501 7.17 -18.49 -5.66
N GLU A 502 6.36 -18.74 -6.69
CA GLU A 502 5.41 -19.85 -6.70
C GLU A 502 6.11 -21.22 -6.63
N LYS A 503 7.26 -21.37 -7.30
CA LYS A 503 8.09 -22.58 -7.20
C LYS A 503 8.61 -22.80 -5.77
N ALA A 504 9.00 -21.74 -5.09
CA ALA A 504 9.44 -21.79 -3.70
C ALA A 504 8.28 -22.18 -2.75
N GLU A 505 7.05 -21.70 -3.03
CA GLU A 505 5.85 -22.16 -2.29
C GLU A 505 5.62 -23.66 -2.43
N CYS A 506 5.82 -24.23 -3.62
CA CYS A 506 5.73 -25.68 -3.81
C CYS A 506 6.73 -26.45 -2.95
N VAL A 507 7.95 -25.93 -2.74
CA VAL A 507 8.92 -26.55 -1.83
C VAL A 507 8.36 -26.65 -0.41
N MET A 508 7.70 -25.59 0.07
CA MET A 508 7.09 -25.57 1.40
C MET A 508 5.97 -26.59 1.54
N VAL A 509 5.15 -26.72 0.49
CA VAL A 509 4.04 -27.65 0.44
C VAL A 509 4.51 -29.10 0.43
N LEU A 510 5.47 -29.39 -0.43
CA LEU A 510 5.95 -30.76 -0.66
C LEU A 510 6.83 -31.29 0.50
N VAL A 511 6.98 -30.55 1.58
CA VAL A 511 7.56 -31.03 2.84
C VAL A 511 6.76 -32.23 3.41
N ARG A 512 5.47 -32.32 3.09
CA ARG A 512 4.57 -33.40 3.52
C ARG A 512 4.77 -34.71 2.75
N LEU A 513 5.50 -34.69 1.63
CA LEU A 513 5.82 -35.92 0.90
C LEU A 513 6.68 -36.85 1.75
N GLU A 514 6.58 -38.17 1.45
CA GLU A 514 7.48 -39.17 2.02
C GLU A 514 8.95 -38.74 1.83
N ARG A 515 9.78 -38.97 2.86
CA ARG A 515 11.15 -38.43 2.95
C ARG A 515 12.02 -38.74 1.73
N GLY A 516 11.96 -39.98 1.20
CA GLY A 516 12.75 -40.41 0.04
C GLY A 516 12.33 -39.66 -1.22
N ARG A 517 11.03 -39.62 -1.49
CA ARG A 517 10.41 -38.90 -2.63
C ARG A 517 10.73 -37.41 -2.56
N ARG A 518 10.53 -36.80 -1.38
CA ARG A 518 10.82 -35.40 -1.12
C ARG A 518 12.30 -35.03 -1.39
N ASN A 519 13.24 -35.81 -0.85
CA ASN A 519 14.66 -35.54 -1.05
C ASN A 519 15.08 -35.70 -2.50
N ALA A 520 14.57 -36.67 -3.21
CA ALA A 520 14.80 -36.85 -4.66
C ALA A 520 14.24 -35.64 -5.44
N PHE A 521 13.04 -35.18 -5.11
CA PHE A 521 12.46 -34.01 -5.72
C PHE A 521 13.31 -32.76 -5.47
N TYR A 522 13.65 -32.44 -4.22
CA TYR A 522 14.48 -31.28 -3.87
C TYR A 522 15.88 -31.33 -4.51
N GLY A 523 16.44 -32.52 -4.68
CA GLY A 523 17.71 -32.72 -5.39
C GLY A 523 17.65 -32.27 -6.86
N ARG A 524 16.51 -32.53 -7.54
CA ARG A 524 16.29 -32.13 -8.94
C ARG A 524 16.11 -30.62 -9.12
N ILE A 525 15.39 -29.96 -8.20
CA ILE A 525 14.96 -28.57 -8.36
C ILE A 525 15.87 -27.53 -7.68
N LYS A 526 16.90 -27.92 -6.93
CA LYS A 526 17.78 -27.00 -6.18
C LYS A 526 18.46 -25.93 -7.03
N GLY A 527 18.54 -26.13 -8.35
CA GLY A 527 19.09 -25.20 -9.33
C GLY A 527 18.07 -24.26 -9.97
N ASP A 528 16.78 -24.40 -9.67
CA ASP A 528 15.69 -23.68 -10.36
C ASP A 528 15.54 -22.20 -9.93
N GLY A 529 16.33 -21.77 -8.95
CA GLY A 529 16.36 -20.38 -8.51
C GLY A 529 16.88 -20.24 -7.08
N LYS A 530 17.11 -19.00 -6.67
CA LYS A 530 17.66 -18.68 -5.35
C LYS A 530 16.61 -18.79 -4.24
N LEU A 531 15.38 -18.36 -4.51
CA LEU A 531 14.26 -18.50 -3.56
C LEU A 531 13.92 -19.97 -3.35
N VAL A 532 13.96 -20.78 -4.41
CA VAL A 532 13.79 -22.24 -4.33
C VAL A 532 14.87 -22.86 -3.44
N ALA A 533 16.14 -22.47 -3.62
CA ALA A 533 17.24 -22.95 -2.79
C ALA A 533 17.07 -22.55 -1.32
N PHE A 534 16.64 -21.33 -1.04
CA PHE A 534 16.32 -20.85 0.32
C PHE A 534 15.14 -21.59 0.94
N ALA A 535 14.07 -21.83 0.20
CA ALA A 535 12.95 -22.62 0.67
C ALA A 535 13.37 -24.04 1.05
N ILE A 536 14.20 -24.70 0.22
CA ILE A 536 14.77 -26.03 0.54
C ILE A 536 15.62 -25.96 1.82
N GLN A 537 16.46 -24.94 1.98
CA GLN A 537 17.28 -24.75 3.18
C GLN A 537 16.42 -24.52 4.42
N PHE A 538 15.39 -23.66 4.32
CA PHE A 538 14.44 -23.40 5.38
C PHE A 538 13.74 -24.67 5.87
N VAL A 539 13.20 -25.47 4.95
CA VAL A 539 12.53 -26.73 5.28
C VAL A 539 13.46 -27.73 5.97
N LYS A 540 14.76 -27.74 5.61
CA LYS A 540 15.75 -28.62 6.24
C LYS A 540 16.15 -28.20 7.67
N GLN A 541 16.00 -26.93 8.00
CA GLN A 541 16.36 -26.35 9.30
C GLN A 541 15.17 -26.26 10.25
N ALA A 542 13.96 -26.10 9.72
CA ALA A 542 12.75 -26.05 10.53
C ALA A 542 12.42 -27.46 11.09
N PRO A 543 12.12 -27.59 12.38
CA PRO A 543 11.51 -28.83 12.88
C PRO A 543 10.16 -29.00 12.21
N ILE A 544 9.98 -30.12 11.52
CA ILE A 544 8.74 -30.50 10.83
C ILE A 544 7.74 -31.01 11.85
#